data_b57b601e57446cee8a50190f7461d1bc
#
_entry.id   b57b601e57446cee8a50190f7461d1bc
#
_cell.length_a   1.000
_cell.length_b   1.000
_cell.length_c   1.000
_cell.angle_alpha   90.00
_cell.angle_beta   90.00
_cell.angle_gamma   90.00
#
_symmetry.space_group_name_H-M   'P 1'
#
loop_
_entity.id
_entity.type
_entity.pdbx_description
1 polymer ?
#
loop_
_entity_poly.entity_id
_entity_poly.type
_entity_poly.pdbx_seq_one_letter_code
_entity_poly.pdbx_strand_id
1 'polypeptide(L)'
;MVFPFLVVLTIIFLALVKNVNSKLNNPDDTSFGSETSGSQSEENKDDDFPPVDEVFQNNKEPERESEPVFTQTQEPEPEPKPEPEPVVPLKTYDSLYGLIGKPLAHSTSMVRFNKFFRDQHIDAHYNNYELESIEDVTKLIEKYPNLRGFNVTIPYKQDIIPYLTRLDETAQSIGAVNTVKVLHRDGGVELIGYNTDWTGFTKSFGELLEGHSKALILGTGGVSKAVKYALDKMGIENRFVSRNSNFEIMGYYELSPSVMDEFDVIVNCTPIGMWPDVNQCPDIPYGFLSEKHLLLDVIANPDETMFMKKGREHGATAKGGKDMLEQQAVAAWEIWDRIGE
;
A
#
# COMPACT_ATOMS: atom_id res chain seq x y z
N MET A 1 -20.51 26.20 17.06
CA MET A 1 -20.84 26.39 15.62
C MET A 1 -19.77 25.80 14.72
N VAL A 2 -19.16 24.65 15.10
CA VAL A 2 -18.05 23.99 14.39
C VAL A 2 -18.51 22.71 13.66
N PHE A 3 -19.63 22.12 14.06
CA PHE A 3 -20.17 20.86 13.51
C PHE A 3 -20.49 20.83 12.00
N PRO A 4 -21.05 21.85 11.37
CA PRO A 4 -21.38 21.80 9.96
C PRO A 4 -20.15 21.91 9.04
N PHE A 5 -19.06 22.51 9.51
CA PHE A 5 -17.85 22.69 8.70
C PHE A 5 -17.06 21.39 8.54
N LEU A 6 -16.98 20.59 9.61
CA LEU A 6 -16.30 19.29 9.60
C LEU A 6 -16.99 18.30 8.66
N VAL A 7 -18.32 18.23 8.69
CA VAL A 7 -19.11 17.35 7.81
C VAL A 7 -18.94 17.74 6.34
N VAL A 8 -18.90 19.02 6.02
CA VAL A 8 -18.66 19.51 4.65
C VAL A 8 -17.24 19.16 4.18
N LEU A 9 -16.22 19.32 5.04
CA LEU A 9 -14.84 18.96 4.71
C LEU A 9 -14.70 17.45 4.46
N THR A 10 -15.33 16.63 5.26
CA THR A 10 -15.33 15.16 5.10
C THR A 10 -15.99 14.74 3.78
N ILE A 11 -17.13 15.36 3.43
CA ILE A 11 -17.82 15.10 2.15
C ILE A 11 -16.96 15.55 0.97
N ILE A 12 -16.30 16.70 1.06
CA ILE A 12 -15.40 17.21 0.02
C ILE A 12 -14.19 16.30 -0.13
N PHE A 13 -13.58 15.83 0.99
CA PHE A 13 -12.47 14.88 0.95
C PHE A 13 -12.87 13.58 0.26
N LEU A 14 -14.01 12.99 0.59
CA LEU A 14 -14.55 11.81 -0.06
C LEU A 14 -14.77 12.00 -1.56
N ALA A 15 -15.35 13.13 -1.96
CA ALA A 15 -15.59 13.44 -3.37
C ALA A 15 -14.28 13.62 -4.15
N LEU A 16 -13.26 14.24 -3.55
CA LEU A 16 -11.94 14.46 -4.16
C LEU A 16 -11.15 13.16 -4.27
N VAL A 17 -11.18 12.32 -3.23
CA VAL A 17 -10.52 11.01 -3.25
C VAL A 17 -11.14 10.10 -4.31
N LYS A 18 -12.47 10.11 -4.48
CA LYS A 18 -13.16 9.39 -5.58
C LYS A 18 -12.75 9.87 -6.95
N ASN A 19 -12.61 11.19 -7.14
CA ASN A 19 -12.21 11.77 -8.42
C ASN A 19 -10.76 11.45 -8.80
N VAL A 20 -9.83 11.37 -7.83
CA VAL A 20 -8.45 10.91 -8.08
C VAL A 20 -8.44 9.46 -8.52
N ASN A 21 -9.22 8.60 -7.87
CA ASN A 21 -9.30 7.19 -8.24
C ASN A 21 -9.83 6.98 -9.66
N SER A 22 -10.84 7.76 -10.10
CA SER A 22 -11.37 7.66 -11.46
C SER A 22 -10.35 8.07 -12.53
N LYS A 23 -9.42 8.98 -12.21
CA LYS A 23 -8.37 9.42 -13.15
C LYS A 23 -7.15 8.50 -13.17
N LEU A 24 -6.82 7.86 -12.04
CA LEU A 24 -5.70 6.91 -11.97
C LEU A 24 -6.02 5.56 -12.64
N ASN A 25 -7.28 5.24 -12.82
CA ASN A 25 -7.73 3.97 -13.40
C ASN A 25 -8.19 4.08 -14.86
N ASN A 26 -7.94 5.20 -15.55
CA ASN A 26 -8.21 5.36 -16.97
C ASN A 26 -6.90 5.51 -17.72
N PRO A 27 -6.29 4.42 -18.27
CA PRO A 27 -5.07 4.48 -19.06
C PRO A 27 -5.28 5.01 -20.48
N ASP A 28 -6.52 5.28 -20.91
CA ASP A 28 -6.86 5.63 -22.30
C ASP A 28 -7.01 7.13 -22.52
N ASP A 29 -5.91 7.90 -22.36
CA ASP A 29 -5.84 9.25 -22.91
C ASP A 29 -4.44 9.54 -23.48
N THR A 30 -4.01 8.67 -24.41
CA THR A 30 -2.95 8.98 -25.35
C THR A 30 -3.40 8.56 -26.76
N SER A 31 -4.20 9.41 -27.37
CA SER A 31 -4.41 9.39 -28.82
C SER A 31 -3.15 9.88 -29.52
N PHE A 32 -2.35 9.00 -30.08
CA PHE A 32 -1.51 9.29 -31.24
C PHE A 32 -1.75 8.20 -32.26
N GLY A 33 -2.31 8.63 -33.41
CA GLY A 33 -2.58 7.78 -34.52
C GLY A 33 -1.32 7.42 -35.30
N SER A 34 -1.35 6.31 -35.98
CA SER A 34 -1.06 6.12 -37.43
C SER A 34 -1.04 4.62 -37.73
N GLU A 35 -1.96 4.25 -38.59
CA GLU A 35 -1.81 3.58 -39.92
C GLU A 35 -1.01 2.25 -39.99
N THR A 36 -1.79 1.23 -40.20
CA THR A 36 -1.83 0.14 -41.20
C THR A 36 -0.55 -0.37 -41.83
N SER A 37 -0.34 -1.68 -41.74
CA SER A 37 -0.29 -2.71 -42.79
C SER A 37 0.39 -3.93 -42.23
N GLY A 38 -0.13 -5.11 -42.22
CA GLY A 38 -0.49 -5.98 -43.28
C GLY A 38 0.43 -7.19 -43.36
N SER A 39 -0.11 -8.38 -43.11
CA SER A 39 0.19 -9.69 -43.68
C SER A 39 1.28 -10.62 -43.09
N GLN A 40 0.74 -11.75 -42.67
CA GLN A 40 1.04 -13.18 -43.04
C GLN A 40 2.28 -13.86 -42.45
N SER A 41 1.94 -14.80 -41.61
CA SER A 41 2.32 -16.24 -41.57
C SER A 41 3.62 -16.71 -42.24
N GLU A 42 4.43 -17.48 -41.52
CA GLU A 42 4.71 -18.90 -41.82
C GLU A 42 5.60 -19.54 -40.76
N GLU A 43 5.28 -20.79 -40.51
CA GLU A 43 6.02 -21.78 -39.70
C GLU A 43 7.35 -22.16 -40.38
N ASN A 44 8.37 -22.53 -39.59
CA ASN A 44 9.05 -23.83 -39.57
C ASN A 44 10.41 -23.74 -38.86
N LYS A 45 10.59 -24.51 -37.82
CA LYS A 45 11.31 -25.80 -37.70
C LYS A 45 12.84 -25.79 -37.83
N ASP A 46 13.40 -26.34 -36.77
CA ASP A 46 14.47 -27.32 -36.64
C ASP A 46 15.94 -26.85 -36.67
N ASP A 47 16.55 -27.12 -35.53
CA ASP A 47 17.83 -27.80 -35.29
C ASP A 47 19.08 -27.32 -36.04
N ASP A 48 20.11 -26.90 -35.31
CA ASP A 48 21.35 -27.71 -35.15
C ASP A 48 22.46 -26.88 -34.48
N PHE A 49 22.98 -27.41 -33.42
CA PHE A 49 24.30 -27.05 -32.89
C PHE A 49 25.36 -27.85 -33.63
N PRO A 50 26.54 -27.30 -33.88
CA PRO A 50 27.76 -28.09 -33.86
C PRO A 50 28.85 -27.51 -32.95
N PRO A 51 29.88 -28.34 -32.66
CA PRO A 51 30.59 -28.37 -31.41
C PRO A 51 31.92 -27.61 -31.44
N VAL A 52 32.44 -27.47 -30.22
CA VAL A 52 33.82 -27.06 -29.90
C VAL A 52 34.82 -28.00 -30.51
N ASP A 53 35.94 -27.51 -31.05
CA ASP A 53 37.29 -27.94 -30.69
C ASP A 53 38.38 -27.37 -31.59
N GLU A 54 39.47 -26.90 -30.92
CA GLU A 54 40.90 -26.95 -31.32
C GLU A 54 41.38 -26.05 -32.50
N VAL A 55 42.54 -25.41 -32.52
CA VAL A 55 43.88 -25.78 -32.05
C VAL A 55 44.85 -24.57 -32.21
N PHE A 56 45.78 -24.53 -31.36
CA PHE A 56 47.04 -23.81 -31.25
C PHE A 56 47.85 -23.46 -32.50
N GLN A 57 48.63 -22.41 -32.32
CA GLN A 57 49.98 -22.12 -32.85
C GLN A 57 50.10 -21.26 -34.09
N ASN A 58 50.69 -20.06 -33.95
CA ASN A 58 52.08 -19.85 -34.37
C ASN A 58 52.65 -18.50 -33.91
N ASN A 59 53.80 -18.58 -33.30
CA ASN A 59 54.73 -17.49 -32.99
C ASN A 59 55.34 -16.88 -34.27
N LYS A 60 55.44 -15.58 -34.35
CA LYS A 60 56.54 -14.86 -34.96
C LYS A 60 56.75 -13.51 -34.30
N GLU A 61 57.95 -13.32 -33.78
CA GLU A 61 58.51 -12.12 -33.20
C GLU A 61 59.09 -11.19 -34.27
N PRO A 62 59.61 -10.02 -33.93
CA PRO A 62 59.10 -8.71 -34.42
C PRO A 62 60.15 -7.99 -35.27
N GLU A 63 59.73 -7.14 -36.11
CA GLU A 63 60.57 -6.07 -36.71
C GLU A 63 60.37 -4.75 -35.98
N ARG A 64 61.50 -4.13 -35.58
CA ARG A 64 61.58 -2.81 -35.01
C ARG A 64 61.25 -1.75 -36.06
N GLU A 65 60.25 -0.98 -35.82
CA GLU A 65 60.08 0.29 -36.52
C GLU A 65 60.21 1.52 -35.58
N SER A 66 60.82 2.50 -36.14
CA SER A 66 61.30 3.77 -35.64
C SER A 66 60.32 4.59 -34.82
N GLU A 67 60.86 5.27 -33.77
CA GLU A 67 60.16 6.22 -32.91
C GLU A 67 59.54 7.39 -33.71
N PRO A 68 58.26 7.73 -33.38
CA PRO A 68 57.68 8.98 -33.90
C PRO A 68 58.02 10.15 -32.97
N VAL A 69 58.42 11.23 -33.60
CA VAL A 69 58.68 12.56 -33.04
C VAL A 69 57.47 13.07 -32.28
N PHE A 70 57.63 13.35 -30.97
CA PHE A 70 56.65 14.03 -30.14
C PHE A 70 56.43 15.47 -30.62
N THR A 71 55.31 15.70 -31.25
CA THR A 71 54.76 17.06 -31.43
C THR A 71 53.99 17.38 -30.14
N GLN A 72 54.38 18.44 -29.45
CA GLN A 72 53.67 18.95 -28.27
C GLN A 72 52.24 19.38 -28.71
N THR A 73 51.26 18.56 -28.38
CA THR A 73 49.84 18.96 -28.45
C THR A 73 49.56 19.79 -27.19
N GLN A 74 49.20 21.06 -27.37
CA GLN A 74 48.71 21.92 -26.30
C GLN A 74 47.46 21.23 -25.68
N GLU A 75 47.47 21.06 -24.36
CA GLU A 75 46.29 20.65 -23.62
C GLU A 75 45.17 21.67 -23.85
N PRO A 76 43.93 21.20 -24.14
CA PRO A 76 42.79 22.10 -24.23
C PRO A 76 42.53 22.74 -22.87
N GLU A 77 42.28 24.06 -22.87
CA GLU A 77 41.84 24.79 -21.67
C GLU A 77 40.61 24.05 -21.04
N PRO A 78 40.60 23.92 -19.70
CA PRO A 78 39.49 23.28 -19.03
C PRO A 78 38.20 24.06 -19.28
N GLU A 79 37.18 23.37 -19.79
CA GLU A 79 35.83 23.92 -19.96
C GLU A 79 35.34 24.56 -18.65
N PRO A 80 34.69 25.73 -18.67
CA PRO A 80 34.18 26.39 -17.49
C PRO A 80 33.19 25.44 -16.80
N LYS A 81 33.45 25.16 -15.51
CA LYS A 81 32.51 24.37 -14.69
C LYS A 81 31.13 25.02 -14.78
N PRO A 82 30.06 24.22 -15.02
CA PRO A 82 28.71 24.77 -15.02
C PRO A 82 28.45 25.49 -13.69
N GLU A 83 27.92 26.71 -13.79
CA GLU A 83 27.46 27.45 -12.61
C GLU A 83 26.45 26.57 -11.83
N PRO A 84 26.55 26.54 -10.50
CA PRO A 84 25.59 25.78 -9.70
C PRO A 84 24.19 26.32 -10.00
N GLU A 85 23.29 25.41 -10.39
CA GLU A 85 21.89 25.75 -10.59
C GLU A 85 21.35 26.47 -9.34
N PRO A 86 20.52 27.51 -9.49
CA PRO A 86 19.98 28.24 -8.35
C PRO A 86 19.23 27.26 -7.45
N VAL A 87 19.69 27.12 -6.20
CA VAL A 87 19.03 26.31 -5.19
C VAL A 87 17.67 26.94 -4.94
N VAL A 88 16.65 26.40 -5.57
CA VAL A 88 15.27 26.78 -5.29
C VAL A 88 15.01 26.40 -3.82
N PRO A 89 14.71 27.36 -2.93
CA PRO A 89 14.46 27.04 -1.53
C PRO A 89 13.34 26.02 -1.45
N LEU A 90 13.60 24.88 -0.80
CA LEU A 90 12.59 23.86 -0.55
C LEU A 90 11.42 24.54 0.18
N LYS A 91 10.21 24.43 -0.38
CA LYS A 91 9.02 25.00 0.25
C LYS A 91 8.90 24.40 1.66
N THR A 92 8.90 25.27 2.67
CA THR A 92 8.59 24.89 4.05
C THR A 92 7.08 24.89 4.21
N TYR A 93 6.54 23.89 4.89
CA TYR A 93 5.11 23.76 5.20
C TYR A 93 4.90 23.95 6.70
N ASP A 94 3.75 24.54 7.08
CA ASP A 94 3.40 24.72 8.49
C ASP A 94 3.19 23.38 9.20
N SER A 95 2.66 22.39 8.50
CA SER A 95 2.38 21.08 9.04
C SER A 95 2.85 19.95 8.12
N LEU A 96 3.48 18.94 8.70
CA LEU A 96 3.85 17.72 8.00
C LEU A 96 3.03 16.54 8.50
N TYR A 97 2.69 15.69 7.55
CA TYR A 97 2.07 14.39 7.77
C TYR A 97 2.83 13.33 7.01
N GLY A 98 2.50 12.06 7.22
CA GLY A 98 3.14 11.04 6.41
C GLY A 98 2.66 9.63 6.64
N LEU A 99 3.32 8.70 5.95
CA LEU A 99 3.15 7.27 6.09
C LEU A 99 4.48 6.66 6.48
N ILE A 100 4.49 5.85 7.54
CA ILE A 100 5.62 4.98 7.88
C ILE A 100 5.31 3.52 7.55
N GLY A 101 6.29 2.82 7.02
CA GLY A 101 6.19 1.42 6.60
C GLY A 101 7.39 1.02 5.75
N LYS A 102 7.34 -0.20 5.18
CA LYS A 102 8.35 -0.69 4.25
C LYS A 102 7.85 -1.93 3.49
N PRO A 103 7.88 -1.93 2.14
CA PRO A 103 8.17 -0.83 1.23
C PRO A 103 6.97 0.13 1.05
N LEU A 104 7.22 1.38 0.65
CA LEU A 104 6.19 2.41 0.44
C LEU A 104 6.04 2.87 -1.02
N ALA A 105 6.82 2.31 -1.94
CA ALA A 105 6.84 2.72 -3.35
C ALA A 105 5.45 2.69 -4.05
N HIS A 106 4.53 1.87 -3.53
CA HIS A 106 3.20 1.67 -4.11
C HIS A 106 2.08 2.40 -3.37
N SER A 107 2.43 3.17 -2.33
CA SER A 107 1.44 3.91 -1.56
C SER A 107 0.88 5.09 -2.35
N THR A 108 -0.43 5.15 -2.47
CA THR A 108 -1.15 6.28 -3.07
C THR A 108 -1.50 7.38 -2.06
N SER A 109 -1.25 7.15 -0.76
CA SER A 109 -1.62 8.08 0.32
C SER A 109 -0.99 9.46 0.14
N MET A 110 0.30 9.53 -0.20
CA MET A 110 1.01 10.79 -0.44
C MET A 110 0.34 11.62 -1.54
N VAL A 111 0.00 11.01 -2.67
CA VAL A 111 -0.64 11.70 -3.79
C VAL A 111 -2.02 12.22 -3.39
N ARG A 112 -2.80 11.39 -2.68
CA ARG A 112 -4.17 11.71 -2.25
C ARG A 112 -4.20 12.84 -1.22
N PHE A 113 -3.43 12.74 -0.16
CA PHE A 113 -3.39 13.78 0.89
C PHE A 113 -2.82 15.10 0.35
N ASN A 114 -1.76 15.08 -0.45
CA ASN A 114 -1.22 16.29 -1.04
C ASN A 114 -2.18 16.95 -2.04
N LYS A 115 -2.98 16.15 -2.76
CA LYS A 115 -4.07 16.71 -3.57
C LYS A 115 -5.14 17.36 -2.68
N PHE A 116 -5.59 16.68 -1.63
CA PHE A 116 -6.56 17.21 -0.68
C PHE A 116 -6.07 18.52 -0.05
N PHE A 117 -4.83 18.58 0.45
CA PHE A 117 -4.26 19.80 1.05
C PHE A 117 -4.26 20.98 0.07
N ARG A 118 -3.86 20.74 -1.18
CA ARG A 118 -3.91 21.80 -2.22
C ARG A 118 -5.33 22.30 -2.47
N ASP A 119 -6.26 21.37 -2.66
CA ASP A 119 -7.65 21.70 -3.01
C ASP A 119 -8.37 22.41 -1.86
N GLN A 120 -7.99 22.15 -0.62
CA GLN A 120 -8.53 22.81 0.58
C GLN A 120 -7.70 24.00 1.06
N HIS A 121 -6.63 24.38 0.33
CA HIS A 121 -5.73 25.49 0.70
C HIS A 121 -5.10 25.31 2.09
N ILE A 122 -4.83 24.06 2.51
CA ILE A 122 -4.16 23.73 3.77
C ILE A 122 -2.65 23.78 3.52
N ASP A 123 -1.90 24.56 4.32
CA ASP A 123 -0.44 24.63 4.25
C ASP A 123 0.18 23.42 4.95
N ALA A 124 0.04 22.27 4.33
CA ALA A 124 0.53 21.00 4.80
C ALA A 124 1.12 20.15 3.68
N HIS A 125 1.96 19.19 4.05
CA HIS A 125 2.51 18.22 3.12
C HIS A 125 2.54 16.81 3.73
N TYR A 126 2.24 15.82 2.91
CA TYR A 126 2.25 14.41 3.29
C TYR A 126 3.41 13.71 2.58
N ASN A 127 4.27 13.03 3.34
CA ASN A 127 5.44 12.32 2.84
C ASN A 127 5.31 10.79 3.06
N ASN A 128 6.06 10.03 2.27
CA ASN A 128 6.37 8.64 2.58
C ASN A 128 7.69 8.60 3.35
N TYR A 129 7.66 8.07 4.57
CA TYR A 129 8.83 7.88 5.42
C TYR A 129 9.11 6.37 5.52
N GLU A 130 9.88 5.86 4.58
CA GLU A 130 10.29 4.45 4.58
C GLU A 130 11.35 4.26 5.66
N LEU A 131 11.03 3.47 6.70
CA LEU A 131 11.91 3.22 7.83
C LEU A 131 12.52 1.82 7.69
N GLU A 132 13.83 1.72 7.95
CA GLU A 132 14.52 0.42 7.99
C GLU A 132 14.12 -0.38 9.24
N SER A 133 13.96 0.31 10.37
CA SER A 133 13.48 -0.22 11.64
C SER A 133 12.45 0.72 12.25
N ILE A 134 11.51 0.18 13.02
CA ILE A 134 10.52 1.01 13.74
C ILE A 134 11.19 1.93 14.77
N GLU A 135 12.34 1.59 15.29
CA GLU A 135 13.15 2.42 16.21
C GLU A 135 13.49 3.78 15.61
N ASP A 136 13.60 3.87 14.27
CA ASP A 136 13.90 5.12 13.59
C ASP A 136 12.76 6.15 13.66
N VAL A 137 11.59 5.77 14.18
CA VAL A 137 10.47 6.71 14.39
C VAL A 137 10.84 7.85 15.34
N THR A 138 11.66 7.60 16.34
CA THR A 138 12.15 8.63 17.27
C THR A 138 12.98 9.68 16.55
N LYS A 139 13.91 9.26 15.69
CA LYS A 139 14.72 10.14 14.84
C LYS A 139 13.87 10.92 13.84
N LEU A 140 12.80 10.29 13.30
CA LEU A 140 11.87 10.96 12.41
C LEU A 140 11.18 12.14 13.10
N ILE A 141 10.70 11.94 14.32
CA ILE A 141 10.01 12.96 15.10
C ILE A 141 10.97 14.12 15.48
N GLU A 142 12.19 13.82 15.88
CA GLU A 142 13.21 14.81 16.19
C GLU A 142 13.59 15.64 14.96
N LYS A 143 13.69 15.00 13.79
CA LYS A 143 14.06 15.65 12.52
C LYS A 143 12.97 16.61 12.01
N TYR A 144 11.70 16.34 12.29
CA TYR A 144 10.57 17.11 11.78
C TYR A 144 9.69 17.68 12.91
N PRO A 145 10.09 18.82 13.53
CA PRO A 145 9.37 19.41 14.65
C PRO A 145 7.96 19.93 14.28
N ASN A 146 7.67 20.06 13.00
CA ASN A 146 6.34 20.39 12.48
C ASN A 146 5.53 19.16 12.03
N LEU A 147 5.97 17.92 12.34
CA LEU A 147 5.19 16.71 12.12
C LEU A 147 3.97 16.71 13.07
N ARG A 148 2.76 16.59 12.50
CA ARG A 148 1.48 16.64 13.26
C ARG A 148 0.80 15.28 13.33
N GLY A 149 1.15 14.36 12.44
CA GLY A 149 0.61 13.02 12.44
C GLY A 149 1.17 12.16 11.33
N PHE A 150 0.99 10.86 11.48
CA PHE A 150 1.37 9.93 10.43
C PHE A 150 0.54 8.66 10.48
N ASN A 151 0.34 8.05 9.32
CA ASN A 151 -0.20 6.71 9.23
C ASN A 151 0.93 5.67 9.40
N VAL A 152 0.54 4.48 9.81
CA VAL A 152 1.41 3.32 9.98
C VAL A 152 0.88 2.17 9.15
N THR A 153 1.75 1.60 8.29
CA THR A 153 1.40 0.43 7.49
C THR A 153 2.35 -0.74 7.77
N ILE A 154 2.24 -1.79 7.00
CA ILE A 154 3.09 -2.98 7.09
C ILE A 154 4.57 -2.57 7.08
N PRO A 155 5.43 -3.18 7.94
CA PRO A 155 5.11 -4.21 8.93
C PRO A 155 4.76 -3.65 10.32
N TYR A 156 4.74 -2.35 10.55
CA TYR A 156 4.91 -1.65 11.82
C TYR A 156 3.64 -1.40 12.65
N LYS A 157 2.44 -1.82 12.19
CA LYS A 157 1.17 -1.50 12.90
C LYS A 157 1.09 -2.00 14.35
N GLN A 158 1.85 -3.04 14.70
CA GLN A 158 1.95 -3.55 16.07
C GLN A 158 3.22 -3.05 16.75
N ASP A 159 4.33 -3.02 16.01
CA ASP A 159 5.66 -2.71 16.54
C ASP A 159 5.81 -1.23 16.93
N ILE A 160 4.94 -0.35 16.43
CA ILE A 160 4.90 1.07 16.82
C ILE A 160 4.41 1.29 18.26
N ILE A 161 3.60 0.37 18.80
CA ILE A 161 2.90 0.57 20.08
C ILE A 161 3.86 0.93 21.22
N PRO A 162 5.03 0.29 21.43
CA PRO A 162 5.97 0.64 22.49
C PRO A 162 6.55 2.05 22.40
N TYR A 163 6.47 2.71 21.24
CA TYR A 163 6.99 4.06 20.99
C TYR A 163 5.95 5.16 21.21
N LEU A 164 4.69 4.78 21.50
CA LEU A 164 3.59 5.71 21.68
C LEU A 164 3.43 6.08 23.16
N THR A 165 3.01 7.34 23.41
CA THR A 165 2.73 7.81 24.76
C THR A 165 1.47 7.15 25.33
N ARG A 166 0.46 7.00 24.48
CA ARG A 166 -0.81 6.32 24.80
C ARG A 166 -1.54 5.84 23.56
N LEU A 167 -2.49 4.95 23.77
CA LEU A 167 -3.44 4.50 22.75
C LEU A 167 -4.83 5.05 23.08
N ASP A 168 -5.64 5.26 22.06
CA ASP A 168 -7.07 5.36 22.25
C ASP A 168 -7.68 3.99 22.64
N GLU A 169 -8.87 3.99 23.21
CA GLU A 169 -9.50 2.75 23.71
C GLU A 169 -9.70 1.71 22.61
N THR A 170 -9.97 2.16 21.39
CA THR A 170 -10.20 1.28 20.25
C THR A 170 -8.89 0.66 19.77
N ALA A 171 -7.83 1.44 19.58
CA ALA A 171 -6.52 0.93 19.21
C ALA A 171 -5.94 -0.01 20.26
N GLN A 172 -6.19 0.28 21.55
CA GLN A 172 -5.82 -0.60 22.65
C GLN A 172 -6.54 -1.96 22.56
N SER A 173 -7.85 -1.94 22.31
CA SER A 173 -8.65 -3.16 22.15
C SER A 173 -8.25 -3.98 20.94
N ILE A 174 -7.89 -3.32 19.82
CA ILE A 174 -7.44 -3.96 18.59
C ILE A 174 -6.02 -4.51 18.73
N GLY A 175 -5.14 -3.84 19.49
CA GLY A 175 -3.72 -4.19 19.61
C GLY A 175 -2.95 -3.91 18.31
N ALA A 176 -3.36 -2.91 17.53
CA ALA A 176 -2.66 -2.42 16.34
C ALA A 176 -3.01 -0.96 16.09
N VAL A 177 -2.04 -0.19 15.57
CA VAL A 177 -2.14 1.24 15.26
C VAL A 177 -1.86 1.45 13.79
N ASN A 178 -2.73 2.18 13.10
CA ASN A 178 -2.50 2.62 11.73
C ASN A 178 -2.47 4.14 11.57
N THR A 179 -2.74 4.89 12.65
CA THR A 179 -2.77 6.35 12.65
C THR A 179 -2.20 6.87 13.97
N VAL A 180 -1.25 7.81 13.89
CA VAL A 180 -0.64 8.46 15.06
C VAL A 180 -0.86 9.95 14.97
N LYS A 181 -1.35 10.55 16.05
CA LYS A 181 -1.40 12.00 16.24
C LYS A 181 -0.17 12.43 17.02
N VAL A 182 0.50 13.48 16.56
CA VAL A 182 1.69 14.06 17.17
C VAL A 182 1.31 15.40 17.79
N LEU A 183 1.44 15.52 19.10
CA LEU A 183 1.16 16.74 19.84
C LEU A 183 2.47 17.29 20.45
N HIS A 184 2.83 18.50 20.04
CA HIS A 184 3.96 19.20 20.62
C HIS A 184 3.46 19.98 21.85
N ARG A 185 4.02 19.68 23.05
CA ARG A 185 3.68 20.27 24.34
C ARG A 185 4.92 20.91 24.95
N ASP A 186 4.76 21.78 25.93
CA ASP A 186 5.89 22.43 26.63
C ASP A 186 6.86 21.42 27.31
N GLY A 187 6.37 20.22 27.60
CA GLY A 187 7.17 19.13 28.22
C GLY A 187 7.71 18.08 27.25
N GLY A 188 7.53 18.26 25.93
CA GLY A 188 7.99 17.29 24.93
C GLY A 188 6.92 16.94 23.89
N VAL A 189 7.09 15.78 23.26
CA VAL A 189 6.19 15.30 22.22
C VAL A 189 5.31 14.16 22.76
N GLU A 190 4.01 14.29 22.64
CA GLU A 190 3.04 13.25 22.96
C GLU A 190 2.59 12.56 21.65
N LEU A 191 2.69 11.22 21.62
CA LEU A 191 2.29 10.37 20.50
C LEU A 191 1.06 9.57 20.89
N ILE A 192 -0.06 9.78 20.20
CA ILE A 192 -1.31 9.11 20.49
C ILE A 192 -1.65 8.18 19.32
N GLY A 193 -1.76 6.88 19.61
CA GLY A 193 -2.09 5.86 18.61
C GLY A 193 -3.57 5.60 18.48
N TYR A 194 -4.02 5.51 17.23
CA TYR A 194 -5.40 5.21 16.84
C TYR A 194 -5.41 4.09 15.80
N ASN A 195 -6.57 3.49 15.63
CA ASN A 195 -6.80 2.55 14.53
C ASN A 195 -8.01 2.98 13.71
N THR A 196 -7.80 3.39 12.46
CA THR A 196 -8.86 3.80 11.54
C THR A 196 -9.22 2.70 10.54
N ASP A 197 -8.51 1.57 10.52
CA ASP A 197 -8.82 0.43 9.63
C ASP A 197 -10.20 -0.14 9.95
N TRP A 198 -10.55 -0.29 11.23
CA TRP A 198 -11.87 -0.80 11.63
C TRP A 198 -12.99 0.12 11.19
N THR A 199 -12.79 1.44 11.28
CA THR A 199 -13.74 2.44 10.79
C THR A 199 -13.91 2.34 9.27
N GLY A 200 -12.77 2.21 8.56
CA GLY A 200 -12.76 2.01 7.12
C GLY A 200 -13.51 0.74 6.71
N PHE A 201 -13.23 -0.38 7.41
CA PHE A 201 -13.90 -1.65 7.18
C PHE A 201 -15.41 -1.56 7.40
N THR A 202 -15.82 -1.05 8.55
CA THR A 202 -17.24 -0.93 8.92
C THR A 202 -18.02 -0.04 7.94
N LYS A 203 -17.46 1.13 7.59
CA LYS A 203 -18.11 2.04 6.64
C LYS A 203 -18.20 1.48 5.21
N SER A 204 -17.26 0.61 4.82
CA SER A 204 -17.19 0.09 3.46
C SER A 204 -17.95 -1.21 3.25
N PHE A 205 -18.00 -2.06 4.25
CA PHE A 205 -18.52 -3.41 4.12
C PHE A 205 -19.75 -3.69 5.01
N GLY A 206 -20.07 -2.77 5.95
CA GLY A 206 -21.11 -3.00 6.95
C GLY A 206 -22.46 -3.38 6.38
N GLU A 207 -22.94 -2.69 5.34
CA GLU A 207 -24.20 -2.99 4.66
C GLU A 207 -24.22 -4.39 4.03
N LEU A 208 -23.08 -4.87 3.50
CA LEU A 208 -22.98 -6.20 2.91
C LEU A 208 -22.95 -7.31 3.96
N LEU A 209 -22.54 -6.97 5.18
CA LEU A 209 -22.46 -7.91 6.29
C LEU A 209 -23.80 -8.11 7.01
N GLU A 210 -24.83 -7.33 6.68
CA GLU A 210 -26.16 -7.48 7.25
C GLU A 210 -26.76 -8.86 6.90
N GLY A 211 -27.20 -9.58 7.95
CA GLY A 211 -27.75 -10.93 7.81
C GLY A 211 -26.73 -12.07 7.87
N HIS A 212 -25.43 -11.76 7.80
CA HIS A 212 -24.36 -12.74 8.00
C HIS A 212 -24.04 -12.90 9.49
N SER A 213 -23.62 -14.09 9.91
CA SER A 213 -23.37 -14.39 11.30
C SER A 213 -21.98 -14.96 11.60
N LYS A 214 -21.29 -15.48 10.59
CA LYS A 214 -19.99 -16.16 10.74
C LYS A 214 -19.02 -15.78 9.64
N ALA A 215 -17.78 -15.44 10.03
CA ALA A 215 -16.74 -14.99 9.14
C ALA A 215 -15.39 -15.69 9.34
N LEU A 216 -14.69 -16.02 8.26
CA LEU A 216 -13.30 -16.38 8.25
C LEU A 216 -12.44 -15.15 7.93
N ILE A 217 -11.40 -14.92 8.71
CA ILE A 217 -10.42 -13.84 8.52
C ILE A 217 -9.10 -14.46 8.07
N LEU A 218 -8.74 -14.31 6.81
CA LEU A 218 -7.49 -14.83 6.29
C LEU A 218 -6.32 -13.92 6.67
N GLY A 219 -5.38 -14.42 7.46
CA GLY A 219 -4.23 -13.69 7.98
C GLY A 219 -4.40 -13.22 9.43
N THR A 220 -3.26 -12.87 10.07
CA THR A 220 -3.17 -12.51 11.51
C THR A 220 -2.45 -11.18 11.75
N GLY A 221 -2.30 -10.34 10.72
CA GLY A 221 -1.62 -9.04 10.78
C GLY A 221 -2.45 -7.94 11.45
N GLY A 222 -1.92 -6.72 11.45
CA GLY A 222 -2.58 -5.57 12.10
C GLY A 222 -3.97 -5.26 11.54
N VAL A 223 -4.17 -5.38 10.21
CA VAL A 223 -5.49 -5.16 9.60
C VAL A 223 -6.48 -6.27 9.97
N SER A 224 -6.02 -7.52 10.08
CA SER A 224 -6.88 -8.65 10.49
C SER A 224 -7.45 -8.45 11.89
N LYS A 225 -6.68 -7.85 12.80
CA LYS A 225 -7.14 -7.51 14.16
C LYS A 225 -8.22 -6.42 14.13
N ALA A 226 -8.07 -5.43 13.27
CA ALA A 226 -9.08 -4.39 13.08
C ALA A 226 -10.38 -4.93 12.49
N VAL A 227 -10.27 -5.86 11.51
CA VAL A 227 -11.42 -6.57 10.93
C VAL A 227 -12.12 -7.43 11.98
N LYS A 228 -11.35 -8.20 12.77
CA LYS A 228 -11.91 -8.97 13.89
C LYS A 228 -12.71 -8.08 14.83
N TYR A 229 -12.12 -6.96 15.27
CA TYR A 229 -12.78 -6.00 16.15
C TYR A 229 -14.09 -5.47 15.54
N ALA A 230 -14.10 -5.14 14.25
CA ALA A 230 -15.28 -4.67 13.55
C ALA A 230 -16.39 -5.74 13.51
N LEU A 231 -16.03 -6.99 13.17
CA LEU A 231 -16.96 -8.12 13.13
C LEU A 231 -17.52 -8.43 14.53
N ASP A 232 -16.67 -8.40 15.59
CA ASP A 232 -17.11 -8.58 16.98
C ASP A 232 -18.13 -7.51 17.40
N LYS A 233 -17.91 -6.24 17.00
CA LYS A 233 -18.85 -5.14 17.26
C LYS A 233 -20.20 -5.29 16.51
N MET A 234 -20.19 -6.00 15.39
CA MET A 234 -21.38 -6.33 14.62
C MET A 234 -22.06 -7.62 15.11
N GLY A 235 -21.48 -8.33 16.09
CA GLY A 235 -22.00 -9.60 16.59
C GLY A 235 -21.78 -10.77 15.64
N ILE A 236 -20.83 -10.68 14.71
CA ILE A 236 -20.48 -11.73 13.76
C ILE A 236 -19.38 -12.60 14.36
N GLU A 237 -19.69 -13.89 14.61
CA GLU A 237 -18.69 -14.87 15.05
C GLU A 237 -17.58 -14.96 13.99
N ASN A 238 -16.32 -14.99 14.43
CA ASN A 238 -15.23 -15.00 13.45
C ASN A 238 -14.05 -15.84 13.92
N ARG A 239 -13.28 -16.37 12.96
CA ARG A 239 -12.06 -17.14 13.19
C ARG A 239 -10.96 -16.68 12.26
N PHE A 240 -9.75 -16.62 12.79
CA PHE A 240 -8.56 -16.44 11.99
C PHE A 240 -8.18 -17.71 11.25
N VAL A 241 -7.73 -17.55 9.98
CA VAL A 241 -7.12 -18.60 9.18
C VAL A 241 -5.71 -18.19 8.82
N SER A 242 -4.72 -19.05 9.08
CA SER A 242 -3.32 -18.75 8.82
C SER A 242 -2.55 -19.99 8.42
N ARG A 243 -1.40 -19.78 7.77
CA ARG A 243 -0.40 -20.83 7.51
C ARG A 243 0.22 -21.37 8.80
N ASN A 244 0.33 -20.49 9.81
CA ASN A 244 0.80 -20.84 11.16
C ASN A 244 -0.42 -21.02 12.07
N SER A 245 -1.03 -22.20 12.01
CA SER A 245 -2.19 -22.55 12.83
C SER A 245 -1.78 -22.93 14.26
N ASN A 246 -2.72 -22.74 15.19
CA ASN A 246 -2.62 -23.19 16.57
C ASN A 246 -4.03 -23.44 17.10
N PHE A 247 -4.19 -23.60 18.42
CA PHE A 247 -5.49 -23.89 19.04
C PHE A 247 -6.55 -22.79 18.78
N GLU A 248 -6.16 -21.54 18.60
CA GLU A 248 -7.06 -20.40 18.39
C GLU A 248 -7.16 -19.99 16.90
N ILE A 249 -6.19 -20.40 16.08
CA ILE A 249 -6.05 -20.00 14.67
C ILE A 249 -6.15 -21.24 13.79
N MET A 250 -7.16 -21.27 12.94
CA MET A 250 -7.41 -22.34 11.98
C MET A 250 -6.33 -22.38 10.89
N GLY A 251 -5.93 -23.56 10.46
CA GLY A 251 -5.07 -23.77 9.30
C GLY A 251 -5.90 -23.81 8.00
N TYR A 252 -5.28 -23.43 6.88
CA TYR A 252 -5.94 -23.54 5.56
C TYR A 252 -6.38 -24.99 5.23
N TYR A 253 -5.67 -26.00 5.73
CA TYR A 253 -6.00 -27.42 5.57
C TYR A 253 -7.28 -27.84 6.32
N GLU A 254 -7.76 -27.03 7.25
CA GLU A 254 -8.98 -27.27 8.04
C GLU A 254 -10.24 -26.74 7.34
N LEU A 255 -10.10 -26.00 6.20
CA LEU A 255 -11.19 -25.44 5.44
C LEU A 255 -11.94 -26.56 4.67
N SER A 256 -12.64 -27.40 5.40
CA SER A 256 -13.48 -28.49 4.86
C SER A 256 -14.79 -27.96 4.26
N PRO A 257 -15.53 -28.78 3.50
CA PRO A 257 -16.86 -28.41 3.00
C PRO A 257 -17.80 -27.93 4.11
N SER A 258 -17.75 -28.57 5.29
CA SER A 258 -18.59 -28.20 6.44
C SER A 258 -18.20 -26.85 7.04
N VAL A 259 -16.90 -26.52 7.11
CA VAL A 259 -16.43 -25.20 7.55
C VAL A 259 -16.84 -24.13 6.55
N MET A 260 -16.66 -24.37 5.26
CA MET A 260 -17.08 -23.44 4.21
C MET A 260 -18.61 -23.27 4.17
N ASP A 261 -19.37 -24.29 4.55
CA ASP A 261 -20.83 -24.20 4.67
C ASP A 261 -21.27 -23.41 5.90
N GLU A 262 -20.51 -23.44 6.96
CA GLU A 262 -20.78 -22.77 8.24
C GLU A 262 -20.40 -21.28 8.21
N PHE A 263 -19.27 -20.92 7.56
CA PHE A 263 -18.72 -19.56 7.48
C PHE A 263 -18.96 -18.99 6.09
N ASP A 264 -20.01 -18.22 5.95
CA ASP A 264 -20.43 -17.65 4.67
C ASP A 264 -19.74 -16.34 4.29
N VAL A 265 -19.04 -15.69 5.24
CA VAL A 265 -18.19 -14.52 4.97
C VAL A 265 -16.70 -14.90 5.01
N ILE A 266 -15.95 -14.49 4.01
CA ILE A 266 -14.50 -14.72 3.94
C ILE A 266 -13.80 -13.40 3.66
N VAL A 267 -12.95 -12.96 4.61
CA VAL A 267 -12.24 -11.68 4.49
C VAL A 267 -10.75 -11.92 4.24
N ASN A 268 -10.26 -11.54 3.06
CA ASN A 268 -8.83 -11.56 2.78
C ASN A 268 -8.14 -10.36 3.42
N CYS A 269 -7.38 -10.62 4.49
CA CYS A 269 -6.52 -9.66 5.18
C CYS A 269 -5.02 -9.94 4.95
N THR A 270 -4.68 -10.82 4.01
CA THR A 270 -3.31 -11.13 3.60
C THR A 270 -2.87 -10.19 2.48
N PRO A 271 -1.57 -10.02 2.23
CA PRO A 271 -1.08 -9.30 1.07
C PRO A 271 -1.14 -10.12 -0.24
N ILE A 272 -1.66 -11.36 -0.22
CA ILE A 272 -1.67 -12.26 -1.38
C ILE A 272 -2.69 -11.75 -2.41
N GLY A 273 -2.21 -11.45 -3.62
CA GLY A 273 -2.99 -10.85 -4.70
C GLY A 273 -2.89 -9.33 -4.79
N MET A 274 -2.13 -8.70 -3.88
CA MET A 274 -1.80 -7.28 -3.96
C MET A 274 -0.69 -7.06 -5.01
N TRP A 275 -0.73 -5.92 -5.68
CA TRP A 275 0.35 -5.52 -6.59
C TRP A 275 1.73 -5.57 -5.89
N PRO A 276 2.83 -6.07 -6.51
CA PRO A 276 2.92 -6.51 -7.91
C PRO A 276 2.42 -7.94 -8.19
N ASP A 277 2.18 -8.77 -7.17
CA ASP A 277 1.87 -10.20 -7.31
C ASP A 277 0.37 -10.45 -7.53
N VAL A 278 -0.22 -9.72 -8.46
CA VAL A 278 -1.68 -9.68 -8.70
C VAL A 278 -2.30 -11.00 -9.16
N ASN A 279 -1.47 -11.93 -9.63
CA ASN A 279 -1.93 -13.23 -10.12
C ASN A 279 -2.05 -14.29 -9.02
N GLN A 280 -1.74 -13.93 -7.77
CA GLN A 280 -1.88 -14.81 -6.62
C GLN A 280 -3.24 -14.62 -5.94
N CYS A 281 -3.67 -15.63 -5.18
CA CYS A 281 -4.84 -15.55 -4.31
C CYS A 281 -4.64 -16.45 -3.09
N PRO A 282 -5.30 -16.20 -1.95
CA PRO A 282 -5.31 -17.12 -0.81
C PRO A 282 -5.74 -18.52 -1.24
N ASP A 283 -5.09 -19.55 -0.68
CA ASP A 283 -5.32 -20.96 -1.02
C ASP A 283 -6.52 -21.52 -0.22
N ILE A 284 -7.72 -21.00 -0.55
CA ILE A 284 -8.98 -21.52 0.00
C ILE A 284 -9.63 -22.50 -1.00
N PRO A 285 -10.49 -23.42 -0.55
CA PRO A 285 -11.17 -24.37 -1.44
C PRO A 285 -12.32 -23.70 -2.18
N TYR A 286 -12.03 -22.92 -3.23
CA TYR A 286 -13.01 -22.15 -4.02
C TYR A 286 -14.17 -22.98 -4.55
N GLY A 287 -13.95 -24.29 -4.83
CA GLY A 287 -15.01 -25.19 -5.30
C GLY A 287 -16.17 -25.41 -4.31
N PHE A 288 -16.03 -24.99 -3.05
CA PHE A 288 -17.11 -25.04 -2.05
C PHE A 288 -17.84 -23.71 -1.91
N LEU A 289 -17.44 -22.68 -2.66
CA LEU A 289 -18.17 -21.42 -2.70
C LEU A 289 -19.49 -21.55 -3.46
N SER A 290 -20.43 -20.69 -3.15
CA SER A 290 -21.74 -20.60 -3.78
C SER A 290 -22.29 -19.17 -3.65
N GLU A 291 -23.49 -18.91 -4.15
CA GLU A 291 -24.17 -17.61 -4.07
C GLU A 291 -24.43 -17.09 -2.65
N LYS A 292 -24.39 -17.96 -1.63
CA LYS A 292 -24.51 -17.53 -0.23
C LYS A 292 -23.25 -16.88 0.33
N HIS A 293 -22.10 -17.06 -0.32
CA HIS A 293 -20.84 -16.57 0.19
C HIS A 293 -20.57 -15.10 -0.17
N LEU A 294 -20.01 -14.38 0.80
CA LEU A 294 -19.53 -13.03 0.67
C LEU A 294 -18.01 -12.99 0.83
N LEU A 295 -17.31 -12.60 -0.21
CA LEU A 295 -15.85 -12.44 -0.20
C LEU A 295 -15.50 -10.96 -0.10
N LEU A 296 -14.82 -10.58 0.96
CA LEU A 296 -14.33 -9.23 1.18
C LEU A 296 -12.81 -9.21 1.09
N ASP A 297 -12.26 -8.33 0.28
CA ASP A 297 -10.82 -8.18 0.14
C ASP A 297 -10.39 -6.80 0.64
N VAL A 298 -9.49 -6.72 1.63
CA VAL A 298 -8.97 -5.43 2.11
C VAL A 298 -7.92 -4.82 1.16
N ILE A 299 -7.50 -5.55 0.13
CA ILE A 299 -6.59 -5.07 -0.90
C ILE A 299 -7.30 -4.01 -1.75
N ALA A 300 -6.63 -2.87 -1.93
CA ALA A 300 -7.14 -1.74 -2.71
C ALA A 300 -6.54 -1.65 -4.13
N ASN A 301 -5.44 -2.34 -4.38
CA ASN A 301 -4.78 -2.40 -5.69
C ASN A 301 -4.25 -3.83 -5.92
N PRO A 302 -4.74 -4.52 -6.96
CA PRO A 302 -5.65 -4.08 -8.02
C PRO A 302 -7.09 -3.88 -7.55
N ASP A 303 -7.94 -3.22 -8.37
CA ASP A 303 -9.37 -3.02 -8.10
C ASP A 303 -10.13 -4.36 -8.02
N GLU A 304 -9.71 -5.36 -8.79
CA GLU A 304 -10.19 -6.73 -8.74
C GLU A 304 -9.03 -7.70 -8.55
N THR A 305 -9.00 -8.36 -7.40
CA THR A 305 -8.01 -9.40 -7.10
C THR A 305 -8.42 -10.77 -7.64
N MET A 306 -7.44 -11.68 -7.77
CA MET A 306 -7.73 -13.07 -8.15
C MET A 306 -8.63 -13.79 -7.13
N PHE A 307 -8.57 -13.41 -5.86
CA PHE A 307 -9.49 -13.89 -4.82
C PHE A 307 -10.93 -13.54 -5.15
N MET A 308 -11.21 -12.27 -5.48
CA MET A 308 -12.54 -11.81 -5.86
C MET A 308 -13.03 -12.45 -7.15
N LYS A 309 -12.16 -12.53 -8.16
CA LYS A 309 -12.49 -13.12 -9.46
C LYS A 309 -12.91 -14.59 -9.31
N LYS A 310 -12.08 -15.39 -8.62
CA LYS A 310 -12.39 -16.80 -8.36
C LYS A 310 -13.66 -16.96 -7.52
N GLY A 311 -13.91 -16.08 -6.56
CA GLY A 311 -15.16 -16.08 -5.80
C GLY A 311 -16.38 -15.92 -6.70
N ARG A 312 -16.36 -14.93 -7.59
CA ARG A 312 -17.46 -14.68 -8.56
C ARG A 312 -17.64 -15.81 -9.56
N GLU A 313 -16.57 -16.45 -10.02
CA GLU A 313 -16.64 -17.63 -10.91
C GLU A 313 -17.41 -18.79 -10.26
N HIS A 314 -17.48 -18.84 -8.92
CA HIS A 314 -18.24 -19.84 -8.15
C HIS A 314 -19.56 -19.27 -7.59
N GLY A 315 -20.00 -18.11 -8.05
CA GLY A 315 -21.30 -17.51 -7.69
C GLY A 315 -21.28 -16.61 -6.46
N ALA A 316 -20.15 -16.47 -5.75
CA ALA A 316 -20.07 -15.65 -4.56
C ALA A 316 -20.14 -14.15 -4.89
N THR A 317 -20.70 -13.36 -3.96
CA THR A 317 -20.56 -11.89 -3.98
C THR A 317 -19.15 -11.51 -3.53
N ALA A 318 -18.51 -10.57 -4.22
CA ALA A 318 -17.17 -10.12 -3.84
C ALA A 318 -17.00 -8.61 -3.93
N LYS A 319 -16.33 -8.00 -2.93
CA LYS A 319 -16.02 -6.55 -2.89
C LYS A 319 -14.58 -6.31 -2.42
N GLY A 320 -13.88 -5.37 -3.09
CA GLY A 320 -12.49 -4.99 -2.80
C GLY A 320 -12.36 -3.82 -1.83
N GLY A 321 -11.11 -3.57 -1.39
CA GLY A 321 -10.76 -2.67 -0.30
C GLY A 321 -10.60 -1.18 -0.67
N LYS A 322 -10.92 -0.78 -1.89
CA LYS A 322 -10.72 0.61 -2.35
C LYS A 322 -11.47 1.62 -1.49
N ASP A 323 -12.76 1.38 -1.21
CA ASP A 323 -13.57 2.24 -0.35
C ASP A 323 -13.03 2.23 1.09
N MET A 324 -12.56 1.07 1.59
CA MET A 324 -11.96 0.95 2.91
C MET A 324 -10.71 1.84 3.05
N LEU A 325 -9.85 1.84 2.03
CA LEU A 325 -8.67 2.70 1.99
C LEU A 325 -9.04 4.19 2.03
N GLU A 326 -10.15 4.57 1.40
CA GLU A 326 -10.65 5.94 1.42
C GLU A 326 -11.22 6.32 2.80
N GLN A 327 -12.09 5.48 3.34
CA GLN A 327 -12.75 5.76 4.62
C GLN A 327 -11.77 5.82 5.80
N GLN A 328 -10.73 4.96 5.81
CA GLN A 328 -9.71 5.03 6.86
C GLN A 328 -8.86 6.30 6.76
N ALA A 329 -8.60 6.81 5.55
CA ALA A 329 -7.86 8.05 5.36
C ALA A 329 -8.67 9.27 5.81
N VAL A 330 -9.98 9.28 5.55
CA VAL A 330 -10.90 10.31 6.09
C VAL A 330 -10.88 10.29 7.60
N ALA A 331 -11.02 9.13 8.22
CA ALA A 331 -10.98 9.00 9.67
C ALA A 331 -9.63 9.42 10.27
N ALA A 332 -8.50 9.16 9.58
CA ALA A 332 -7.19 9.64 10.00
C ALA A 332 -7.11 11.17 9.98
N TRP A 333 -7.62 11.79 8.91
CA TRP A 333 -7.69 13.27 8.84
C TRP A 333 -8.56 13.86 9.95
N GLU A 334 -9.73 13.30 10.22
CA GLU A 334 -10.60 13.74 11.32
C GLU A 334 -9.89 13.70 12.68
N ILE A 335 -9.00 12.72 12.92
CA ILE A 335 -8.19 12.61 14.14
C ILE A 335 -7.15 13.75 14.20
N TRP A 336 -6.44 13.99 13.09
CA TRP A 336 -5.39 15.01 13.05
C TRP A 336 -5.93 16.44 13.13
N ASP A 337 -7.10 16.70 12.51
CA ASP A 337 -7.73 18.03 12.44
C ASP A 337 -8.44 18.45 13.74
N ARG A 338 -8.69 17.52 14.68
CA ARG A 338 -9.26 17.84 15.99
C ARG A 338 -8.33 18.74 16.79
N ILE A 339 -8.78 19.96 17.10
CA ILE A 339 -8.05 20.92 17.92
C ILE A 339 -8.33 20.59 19.39
N GLY A 340 -7.29 20.40 20.20
CA GLY A 340 -7.40 20.41 21.68
C GLY A 340 -7.58 19.06 22.39
N GLU A 341 -7.44 17.94 21.70
CA GLU A 341 -7.36 16.60 22.34
C GLU A 341 -5.93 16.10 22.39
#